data_b3173139d1867ad62886a681214a5662
#
_entry.id   b3173139d1867ad62886a681214a5662
#
_cell.length_a   1.000
_cell.length_b   1.000
_cell.length_c   1.000
_cell.angle_alpha   90.00
_cell.angle_beta   90.00
_cell.angle_gamma   90.00
#
_symmetry.space_group_name_H-M   'P 1'
#
loop_
_entity.id
_entity.type
_entity.pdbx_description
1 polymer ?
#
loop_
_entity_poly.entity_id
_entity_poly.type
_entity_poly.pdbx_seq_one_letter_code
_entity_poly.pdbx_strand_id
1 'polypeptide(L)'
;MKILFLARYFYPHVGGVEKQVLQLSRQLIKKNHQVTVVTLKYEPGLTNQETIDQIKIIRIPYLKIKYFGLLSIWLWLFKNINLLKQANIIHAHSVLIWYWPFRLLLPKKPVYVTFHGWEGIYPIPKKNILIRKIDALIARKNITIHDYVTKHYGIKADKIMYTAVDLPKQPPLKKDYRCLVYVGRLDEDTGLEKILQALSYLKGFTIDFCGDGPLADECKKYGTVHGFVDPNLFLAKAFICLSPGVTSILEAFTYKCLIITTYNNPIKKDYLLMTPFASSIIVKDKSSALAQAIKYYSKHPSAAQTKINQAYSWVKTQNWEVAVKLYLKLWQQ
;
A
#
# COMPACT_ATOMS: atom_id res chain seq x y z
N MET A 1 -12.75 11.28 -19.55
CA MET A 1 -12.78 9.83 -19.86
C MET A 1 -13.60 9.10 -18.81
N LYS A 2 -14.21 7.96 -19.19
CA LYS A 2 -14.85 7.02 -18.26
C LYS A 2 -13.82 5.97 -17.85
N ILE A 3 -13.41 5.96 -16.59
CA ILE A 3 -12.36 5.09 -16.04
C ILE A 3 -13.03 4.07 -15.11
N LEU A 4 -12.77 2.79 -15.35
CA LEU A 4 -13.22 1.69 -14.51
C LEU A 4 -12.04 1.10 -13.75
N PHE A 5 -12.03 1.25 -12.43
CA PHE A 5 -11.08 0.58 -11.55
C PHE A 5 -11.65 -0.77 -11.09
N LEU A 6 -10.82 -1.79 -11.09
CA LEU A 6 -11.09 -3.09 -10.47
C LEU A 6 -10.18 -3.20 -9.25
N ALA A 7 -10.75 -3.28 -8.06
CA ALA A 7 -10.02 -3.40 -6.81
C ALA A 7 -10.68 -4.42 -5.89
N ARG A 8 -9.91 -5.27 -5.20
CA ARG A 8 -10.47 -6.33 -4.36
C ARG A 8 -11.34 -5.77 -3.25
N TYR A 9 -10.80 -4.79 -2.51
CA TYR A 9 -11.50 -4.05 -1.47
C TYR A 9 -11.46 -2.56 -1.78
N PHE A 10 -12.42 -1.85 -1.24
CA PHE A 10 -12.51 -0.40 -1.35
C PHE A 10 -13.24 0.17 -0.14
N TYR A 11 -13.25 1.50 -0.01
CA TYR A 11 -13.90 2.19 1.11
C TYR A 11 -15.28 1.57 1.47
N PRO A 12 -15.60 1.36 2.77
CA PRO A 12 -14.88 1.83 3.97
C PRO A 12 -13.70 0.94 4.44
N HIS A 13 -13.34 -0.14 3.71
CA HIS A 13 -12.16 -0.93 4.03
C HIS A 13 -10.90 -0.07 4.01
N VAL A 14 -10.04 -0.20 5.03
CA VAL A 14 -8.82 0.57 5.20
C VAL A 14 -7.61 -0.27 4.84
N GLY A 15 -6.80 0.21 3.90
CA GLY A 15 -5.56 -0.42 3.48
C GLY A 15 -4.79 0.47 2.51
N GLY A 16 -3.55 0.12 2.20
CA GLY A 16 -2.70 0.92 1.31
C GLY A 16 -3.22 0.99 -0.13
N VAL A 17 -3.77 -0.12 -0.64
CA VAL A 17 -4.35 -0.18 -2.00
C VAL A 17 -5.62 0.66 -2.07
N GLU A 18 -6.51 0.50 -1.08
CA GLU A 18 -7.78 1.22 -0.97
C GLU A 18 -7.55 2.73 -0.88
N LYS A 19 -6.59 3.15 -0.03
CA LYS A 19 -6.20 4.55 0.10
C LYS A 19 -5.67 5.11 -1.22
N GLN A 20 -4.83 4.33 -1.93
CA GLN A 20 -4.29 4.74 -3.21
C GLN A 20 -5.38 4.87 -4.29
N VAL A 21 -6.29 3.88 -4.41
CA VAL A 21 -7.39 3.92 -5.38
C VAL A 21 -8.33 5.08 -5.09
N LEU A 22 -8.67 5.31 -3.82
CA LEU A 22 -9.54 6.41 -3.39
C LEU A 22 -8.94 7.78 -3.75
N GLN A 23 -7.69 8.02 -3.37
CA GLN A 23 -7.05 9.30 -3.62
C GLN A 23 -6.80 9.54 -5.11
N LEU A 24 -6.36 8.50 -5.85
CA LEU A 24 -6.21 8.59 -7.30
C LEU A 24 -7.56 8.93 -7.97
N SER A 25 -8.66 8.29 -7.54
CA SER A 25 -10.01 8.57 -8.04
C SER A 25 -10.43 10.02 -7.80
N ARG A 26 -10.22 10.54 -6.58
CA ARG A 26 -10.49 11.94 -6.23
C ARG A 26 -9.73 12.92 -7.14
N GLN A 27 -8.46 12.65 -7.39
CA GLN A 27 -7.64 13.51 -8.25
C GLN A 27 -8.04 13.44 -9.73
N LEU A 28 -8.48 12.28 -10.21
CA LEU A 28 -8.99 12.11 -11.58
C LEU A 28 -10.32 12.85 -11.77
N ILE A 29 -11.21 12.82 -10.77
CA ILE A 29 -12.48 13.56 -10.78
C ILE A 29 -12.21 15.07 -10.84
N LYS A 30 -11.26 15.60 -10.05
CA LYS A 30 -10.83 17.01 -10.13
C LYS A 30 -10.33 17.41 -11.52
N LYS A 31 -9.94 16.45 -12.36
CA LYS A 31 -9.54 16.64 -13.76
C LYS A 31 -10.67 16.29 -14.76
N ASN A 32 -11.92 16.32 -14.30
CA ASN A 32 -13.12 16.08 -15.11
C ASN A 32 -13.19 14.67 -15.74
N HIS A 33 -12.64 13.65 -15.07
CA HIS A 33 -12.82 12.24 -15.43
C HIS A 33 -13.94 11.63 -14.61
N GLN A 34 -14.70 10.71 -15.21
CA GLN A 34 -15.70 9.90 -14.51
C GLN A 34 -15.02 8.62 -14.01
N VAL A 35 -15.11 8.34 -12.72
CA VAL A 35 -14.49 7.16 -12.10
C VAL A 35 -15.57 6.24 -11.53
N THR A 36 -15.50 4.97 -11.92
CA THR A 36 -16.28 3.89 -11.32
C THR A 36 -15.31 2.87 -10.72
N VAL A 37 -15.54 2.48 -9.47
CA VAL A 37 -14.76 1.42 -8.79
C VAL A 37 -15.65 0.20 -8.65
N VAL A 38 -15.23 -0.93 -9.23
CA VAL A 38 -15.85 -2.24 -9.02
C VAL A 38 -15.01 -3.01 -8.01
N THR A 39 -15.64 -3.43 -6.91
CA THR A 39 -15.01 -4.05 -5.75
C THR A 39 -15.85 -5.20 -5.20
N LEU A 40 -15.35 -5.96 -4.22
CA LEU A 40 -16.13 -7.00 -3.58
C LEU A 40 -17.01 -6.43 -2.46
N LYS A 41 -18.19 -7.00 -2.29
CA LYS A 41 -19.04 -6.81 -1.11
C LYS A 41 -18.48 -7.70 0.01
N TYR A 42 -17.49 -7.21 0.74
CA TYR A 42 -16.77 -7.99 1.75
C TYR A 42 -17.53 -8.14 3.09
N GLU A 43 -18.52 -7.26 3.34
CA GLU A 43 -19.41 -7.29 4.49
C GLU A 43 -20.88 -7.25 4.07
N PRO A 44 -21.77 -7.96 4.78
CA PRO A 44 -23.20 -8.00 4.43
C PRO A 44 -23.89 -6.63 4.48
N GLY A 45 -23.50 -5.76 5.43
CA GLY A 45 -24.10 -4.44 5.63
C GLY A 45 -23.77 -3.39 4.56
N LEU A 46 -22.80 -3.65 3.69
CA LEU A 46 -22.46 -2.73 2.61
C LEU A 46 -23.55 -2.71 1.54
N THR A 47 -23.83 -1.53 0.98
CA THR A 47 -24.70 -1.37 -0.17
C THR A 47 -24.09 -1.96 -1.44
N ASN A 48 -24.91 -2.43 -2.38
CA ASN A 48 -24.41 -2.94 -3.65
C ASN A 48 -23.89 -1.80 -4.55
N GLN A 49 -24.45 -0.60 -4.42
CA GLN A 49 -24.02 0.59 -5.14
C GLN A 49 -24.15 1.82 -4.24
N GLU A 50 -23.18 2.71 -4.36
CA GLU A 50 -23.20 4.03 -3.72
C GLU A 50 -22.30 5.00 -4.49
N THR A 51 -22.37 6.27 -4.15
CA THR A 51 -21.49 7.31 -4.68
C THR A 51 -20.87 8.08 -3.52
N ILE A 52 -19.54 8.12 -3.47
CA ILE A 52 -18.77 8.85 -2.48
C ILE A 52 -17.78 9.75 -3.21
N ASP A 53 -17.76 11.03 -2.89
CA ASP A 53 -16.86 12.02 -3.54
C ASP A 53 -16.97 11.98 -5.09
N GLN A 54 -18.18 11.78 -5.63
CA GLN A 54 -18.46 11.59 -7.05
C GLN A 54 -17.86 10.30 -7.66
N ILE A 55 -17.29 9.41 -6.84
CA ILE A 55 -16.83 8.09 -7.26
C ILE A 55 -18.01 7.15 -7.21
N LYS A 56 -18.40 6.57 -8.36
CA LYS A 56 -19.41 5.50 -8.40
C LYS A 56 -18.77 4.20 -7.91
N ILE A 57 -19.29 3.63 -6.83
CA ILE A 57 -18.84 2.36 -6.25
C ILE A 57 -19.86 1.29 -6.54
N ILE A 58 -19.43 0.17 -7.10
CA ILE A 58 -20.28 -0.99 -7.40
C ILE A 58 -19.64 -2.21 -6.75
N ARG A 59 -20.38 -2.89 -5.86
CA ARG A 59 -19.90 -4.04 -5.12
C ARG A 59 -20.45 -5.34 -5.66
N ILE A 60 -19.54 -6.26 -6.00
CA ILE A 60 -19.87 -7.60 -6.47
C ILE A 60 -20.25 -8.45 -5.27
N PRO A 61 -21.48 -8.98 -5.19
CA PRO A 61 -21.87 -10.01 -4.24
C PRO A 61 -21.21 -11.34 -4.69
N TYR A 62 -20.06 -11.68 -4.11
CA TYR A 62 -19.34 -12.89 -4.51
C TYR A 62 -19.48 -14.00 -3.46
N LEU A 63 -19.39 -15.26 -3.91
CA LEU A 63 -19.45 -16.41 -3.02
C LEU A 63 -18.07 -16.60 -2.35
N LYS A 64 -18.05 -16.59 -1.02
CA LYS A 64 -16.83 -16.88 -0.21
C LYS A 64 -16.54 -18.39 -0.14
N ILE A 65 -16.69 -19.10 -1.27
CA ILE A 65 -16.46 -20.56 -1.37
C ILE A 65 -15.18 -20.78 -2.18
N LYS A 66 -14.31 -21.68 -1.69
CA LYS A 66 -13.08 -22.03 -2.37
C LYS A 66 -13.38 -22.48 -3.82
N TYR A 67 -12.64 -21.97 -4.80
CA TYR A 67 -12.79 -22.15 -6.25
C TYR A 67 -14.01 -21.49 -6.90
N PHE A 68 -15.12 -21.31 -6.21
CA PHE A 68 -16.34 -20.71 -6.79
C PHE A 68 -16.37 -19.18 -6.70
N GLY A 69 -15.57 -18.57 -5.82
CA GLY A 69 -15.53 -17.13 -5.67
C GLY A 69 -15.14 -16.38 -6.96
N LEU A 70 -14.11 -16.87 -7.66
CA LEU A 70 -13.68 -16.26 -8.92
C LEU A 70 -14.72 -16.45 -10.03
N LEU A 71 -15.32 -17.65 -10.12
CA LEU A 71 -16.37 -17.93 -11.08
C LEU A 71 -17.60 -17.01 -10.86
N SER A 72 -17.99 -16.81 -9.60
CA SER A 72 -19.10 -15.89 -9.28
C SER A 72 -18.81 -14.43 -9.69
N ILE A 73 -17.54 -13.99 -9.58
CA ILE A 73 -17.12 -12.67 -10.06
C ILE A 73 -17.22 -12.58 -11.58
N TRP A 74 -16.76 -13.59 -12.32
CA TRP A 74 -16.86 -13.65 -13.77
C TRP A 74 -18.30 -13.66 -14.26
N LEU A 75 -19.19 -14.47 -13.66
CA LEU A 75 -20.61 -14.51 -13.98
C LEU A 75 -21.30 -13.16 -13.72
N TRP A 76 -20.95 -12.52 -12.59
CA TRP A 76 -21.49 -11.20 -12.29
C TRP A 76 -21.02 -10.14 -13.30
N LEU A 77 -19.72 -10.12 -13.64
CA LEU A 77 -19.18 -9.21 -14.65
C LEU A 77 -19.77 -9.48 -16.04
N PHE A 78 -20.05 -10.75 -16.37
CA PHE A 78 -20.73 -11.10 -17.63
C PHE A 78 -22.13 -10.55 -17.68
N LYS A 79 -22.92 -10.70 -16.62
CA LYS A 79 -24.25 -10.07 -16.50
C LYS A 79 -24.20 -8.54 -16.57
N ASN A 80 -23.10 -7.95 -16.13
CA ASN A 80 -22.87 -6.50 -16.12
C ASN A 80 -21.82 -6.05 -17.15
N ILE A 81 -21.69 -6.75 -18.26
CA ILE A 81 -20.65 -6.51 -19.28
C ILE A 81 -20.63 -5.09 -19.82
N ASN A 82 -21.77 -4.40 -19.76
CA ASN A 82 -21.89 -3.00 -20.18
C ASN A 82 -20.99 -2.05 -19.37
N LEU A 83 -20.66 -2.38 -18.10
CA LEU A 83 -19.65 -1.62 -17.32
C LEU A 83 -18.27 -1.66 -18.00
N LEU A 84 -17.87 -2.84 -18.50
CA LEU A 84 -16.60 -3.02 -19.20
C LEU A 84 -16.65 -2.36 -20.58
N LYS A 85 -17.78 -2.48 -21.32
CA LYS A 85 -17.93 -1.91 -22.66
C LYS A 85 -17.92 -0.39 -22.66
N GLN A 86 -18.61 0.26 -21.70
CA GLN A 86 -18.76 1.72 -21.63
C GLN A 86 -17.51 2.43 -21.10
N ALA A 87 -16.63 1.75 -20.36
CA ALA A 87 -15.38 2.33 -19.89
C ALA A 87 -14.44 2.66 -21.06
N ASN A 88 -13.82 3.83 -21.06
CA ASN A 88 -12.71 4.14 -21.97
C ASN A 88 -11.45 3.39 -21.54
N ILE A 89 -11.22 3.29 -20.24
CA ILE A 89 -10.05 2.65 -19.62
C ILE A 89 -10.54 1.67 -18.55
N ILE A 90 -9.97 0.47 -18.53
CA ILE A 90 -10.11 -0.48 -17.44
C ILE A 90 -8.72 -0.58 -16.77
N HIS A 91 -8.64 -0.34 -15.48
CA HIS A 91 -7.40 -0.46 -14.73
C HIS A 91 -7.60 -1.31 -13.48
N ALA A 92 -6.91 -2.44 -13.40
CA ALA A 92 -7.00 -3.35 -12.28
C ALA A 92 -5.89 -3.09 -11.25
N HIS A 93 -6.23 -3.11 -9.98
CA HIS A 93 -5.33 -3.02 -8.86
C HIS A 93 -5.11 -4.42 -8.28
N SER A 94 -4.11 -5.15 -8.81
CA SER A 94 -3.74 -6.54 -8.44
C SER A 94 -4.84 -7.61 -8.61
N VAL A 95 -5.87 -7.34 -9.38
CA VAL A 95 -7.02 -8.25 -9.60
C VAL A 95 -7.38 -8.40 -11.08
N LEU A 96 -6.41 -8.29 -11.99
CA LEU A 96 -6.70 -8.37 -13.43
C LEU A 96 -7.25 -9.73 -13.86
N ILE A 97 -7.02 -10.79 -13.08
CA ILE A 97 -7.65 -12.11 -13.26
C ILE A 97 -9.19 -12.03 -13.37
N TRP A 98 -9.83 -10.99 -12.81
CA TRP A 98 -11.27 -10.78 -12.96
C TRP A 98 -11.65 -10.45 -14.42
N TYR A 99 -10.72 -9.88 -15.21
CA TYR A 99 -10.93 -9.51 -16.59
C TYR A 99 -10.57 -10.61 -17.60
N TRP A 100 -9.87 -11.69 -17.19
CA TRP A 100 -9.33 -12.68 -18.12
C TRP A 100 -10.31 -13.19 -19.18
N PRO A 101 -11.54 -13.68 -18.84
CA PRO A 101 -12.49 -14.15 -19.85
C PRO A 101 -12.91 -13.06 -20.83
N PHE A 102 -12.94 -11.82 -20.35
CA PHE A 102 -13.40 -10.67 -21.14
C PHE A 102 -12.35 -10.19 -22.13
N ARG A 103 -11.09 -10.62 -22.00
CA ARG A 103 -10.06 -10.31 -23.01
C ARG A 103 -10.40 -10.87 -24.38
N LEU A 104 -11.01 -12.05 -24.43
CA LEU A 104 -11.48 -12.68 -25.68
C LEU A 104 -12.71 -11.96 -26.26
N LEU A 105 -13.63 -11.50 -25.40
CA LEU A 105 -14.86 -10.82 -25.80
C LEU A 105 -14.62 -9.35 -26.17
N LEU A 106 -13.64 -8.71 -25.58
CA LEU A 106 -13.31 -7.29 -25.75
C LEU A 106 -11.82 -7.11 -26.05
N PRO A 107 -11.31 -7.66 -27.17
CA PRO A 107 -9.86 -7.75 -27.44
C PRO A 107 -9.19 -6.37 -27.59
N LYS A 108 -9.92 -5.37 -28.10
CA LYS A 108 -9.41 -4.01 -28.32
C LYS A 108 -9.55 -3.09 -27.10
N LYS A 109 -10.18 -3.56 -25.99
CA LYS A 109 -10.36 -2.73 -24.79
C LYS A 109 -9.03 -2.40 -24.17
N PRO A 110 -8.69 -1.10 -23.91
CA PRO A 110 -7.49 -0.71 -23.19
C PRO A 110 -7.59 -1.16 -21.72
N VAL A 111 -6.72 -2.08 -21.33
CA VAL A 111 -6.69 -2.67 -19.99
C VAL A 111 -5.29 -2.56 -19.43
N TYR A 112 -5.21 -2.09 -18.18
CA TYR A 112 -3.97 -1.83 -17.48
C TYR A 112 -3.98 -2.49 -16.10
N VAL A 113 -2.82 -2.68 -15.51
CA VAL A 113 -2.70 -3.24 -14.15
C VAL A 113 -1.65 -2.51 -13.33
N THR A 114 -1.97 -2.28 -12.07
CA THR A 114 -0.99 -1.92 -11.03
C THR A 114 -0.81 -3.09 -10.09
N PHE A 115 0.41 -3.59 -9.95
CA PHE A 115 0.78 -4.62 -8.99
C PHE A 115 1.16 -3.96 -7.67
N HIS A 116 0.31 -4.15 -6.64
CA HIS A 116 0.50 -3.63 -5.29
C HIS A 116 1.09 -4.69 -4.38
N GLY A 117 2.35 -4.57 -4.04
CA GLY A 117 2.94 -5.43 -3.04
C GLY A 117 2.96 -6.94 -3.37
N TRP A 118 3.08 -7.75 -2.36
CA TRP A 118 3.05 -9.23 -2.40
C TRP A 118 1.95 -9.74 -1.48
N GLU A 119 1.65 -11.04 -1.59
CA GLU A 119 0.49 -11.62 -0.93
C GLU A 119 0.71 -11.98 0.56
N GLY A 120 1.86 -11.60 1.15
CA GLY A 120 2.21 -11.91 2.54
C GLY A 120 2.69 -13.35 2.76
N ILE A 121 2.78 -14.18 1.72
CA ILE A 121 3.12 -15.61 1.82
C ILE A 121 4.54 -15.85 1.31
N TYR A 122 5.39 -16.41 2.17
CA TYR A 122 6.75 -16.80 1.80
C TYR A 122 6.98 -18.32 2.00
N PRO A 123 7.57 -19.02 1.03
CA PRO A 123 7.91 -18.58 -0.33
C PRO A 123 6.67 -18.26 -1.18
N ILE A 124 6.85 -17.42 -2.22
CA ILE A 124 5.73 -17.06 -3.12
C ILE A 124 5.20 -18.31 -3.82
N PRO A 125 3.91 -18.63 -3.73
CA PRO A 125 3.33 -19.76 -4.44
C PRO A 125 3.50 -19.64 -5.96
N LYS A 126 3.94 -20.69 -6.64
CA LYS A 126 4.15 -20.70 -8.10
C LYS A 126 2.92 -20.22 -8.88
N LYS A 127 1.70 -20.56 -8.40
CA LYS A 127 0.43 -20.10 -8.98
C LYS A 127 0.31 -18.56 -8.98
N ASN A 128 0.78 -17.88 -7.92
CA ASN A 128 0.70 -16.42 -7.82
C ASN A 128 1.66 -15.75 -8.80
N ILE A 129 2.86 -16.35 -8.98
CA ILE A 129 3.82 -15.91 -9.99
C ILE A 129 3.21 -16.07 -11.40
N LEU A 130 2.58 -17.21 -11.68
CA LEU A 130 1.94 -17.46 -12.98
C LEU A 130 0.79 -16.48 -13.25
N ILE A 131 -0.11 -16.29 -12.26
CA ILE A 131 -1.22 -15.33 -12.39
C ILE A 131 -0.70 -13.94 -12.74
N ARG A 132 0.30 -13.43 -12.03
CA ARG A 132 0.86 -12.10 -12.30
C ARG A 132 1.55 -12.00 -13.65
N LYS A 133 2.22 -13.07 -14.12
CA LYS A 133 2.79 -13.12 -15.47
C LYS A 133 1.70 -13.06 -16.54
N ILE A 134 0.59 -13.79 -16.36
CA ILE A 134 -0.56 -13.72 -17.26
C ILE A 134 -1.20 -12.34 -17.22
N ASP A 135 -1.38 -11.75 -16.03
CA ASP A 135 -1.89 -10.39 -15.88
C ASP A 135 -1.04 -9.38 -16.65
N ALA A 136 0.30 -9.50 -16.56
CA ALA A 136 1.21 -8.62 -17.30
C ALA A 136 1.13 -8.79 -18.82
N LEU A 137 0.88 -10.03 -19.31
CA LEU A 137 0.68 -10.31 -20.75
C LEU A 137 -0.66 -9.80 -21.28
N ILE A 138 -1.72 -9.90 -20.47
CA ILE A 138 -3.07 -9.46 -20.84
C ILE A 138 -3.18 -7.94 -20.83
N ALA A 139 -2.51 -7.28 -19.90
CA ALA A 139 -2.51 -5.83 -19.78
C ALA A 139 -1.78 -5.18 -20.97
N ARG A 140 -2.32 -4.06 -21.47
CA ARG A 140 -1.62 -3.22 -22.46
C ARG A 140 -0.31 -2.66 -21.91
N LYS A 141 -0.34 -2.23 -20.63
CA LYS A 141 0.80 -1.77 -19.84
C LYS A 141 0.59 -2.12 -18.36
N ASN A 142 1.70 -2.24 -17.64
CA ASN A 142 1.67 -2.50 -16.21
C ASN A 142 2.49 -1.47 -15.42
N ILE A 143 2.02 -1.22 -14.19
CA ILE A 143 2.74 -0.45 -13.19
C ILE A 143 3.12 -1.40 -12.06
N THR A 144 4.33 -1.31 -11.55
CA THR A 144 4.70 -1.91 -10.27
C THR A 144 4.99 -0.81 -9.27
N ILE A 145 4.64 -1.05 -8.01
CA ILE A 145 4.94 -0.09 -6.95
C ILE A 145 6.35 -0.27 -6.37
N HIS A 146 7.12 -1.27 -6.89
CA HIS A 146 8.46 -1.60 -6.44
C HIS A 146 9.25 -2.45 -7.42
N ASP A 147 10.57 -2.29 -7.39
CA ASP A 147 11.53 -3.07 -8.20
C ASP A 147 11.58 -4.56 -7.80
N TYR A 148 11.33 -4.91 -6.53
CA TYR A 148 11.39 -6.31 -6.09
C TYR A 148 10.39 -7.21 -6.82
N VAL A 149 9.32 -6.66 -7.37
CA VAL A 149 8.34 -7.41 -8.19
C VAL A 149 9.01 -8.01 -9.40
N THR A 150 9.90 -7.28 -10.07
CA THR A 150 10.69 -7.82 -11.20
C THR A 150 11.55 -9.00 -10.76
N LYS A 151 12.25 -8.87 -9.64
CA LYS A 151 13.13 -9.91 -9.10
C LYS A 151 12.40 -11.19 -8.72
N HIS A 152 11.29 -11.08 -7.99
CA HIS A 152 10.61 -12.22 -7.38
C HIS A 152 9.48 -12.82 -8.21
N TYR A 153 8.87 -12.05 -9.10
CA TYR A 153 7.79 -12.52 -9.98
C TYR A 153 8.22 -12.65 -11.44
N GLY A 154 9.40 -12.14 -11.82
CA GLY A 154 9.89 -12.17 -13.19
C GLY A 154 9.03 -11.35 -14.15
N ILE A 155 8.47 -10.22 -13.69
CA ILE A 155 7.64 -9.31 -14.47
C ILE A 155 8.43 -8.04 -14.75
N LYS A 156 8.61 -7.70 -16.03
CA LYS A 156 9.16 -6.41 -16.41
C LYS A 156 8.11 -5.32 -16.24
N ALA A 157 8.40 -4.32 -15.43
CA ALA A 157 7.54 -3.15 -15.27
C ALA A 157 7.63 -2.20 -16.46
N ASP A 158 6.50 -1.74 -17.00
CA ASP A 158 6.48 -0.62 -17.94
C ASP A 158 6.77 0.70 -17.22
N LYS A 159 6.27 0.83 -15.99
CA LYS A 159 6.56 1.94 -15.08
C LYS A 159 6.64 1.45 -13.64
N ILE A 160 7.55 2.05 -12.89
CA ILE A 160 7.61 1.90 -11.44
C ILE A 160 7.09 3.20 -10.85
N MET A 161 6.16 3.08 -9.91
CA MET A 161 5.54 4.22 -9.25
C MET A 161 5.36 3.91 -7.76
N TYR A 162 6.13 4.55 -6.94
CA TYR A 162 5.88 4.52 -5.50
C TYR A 162 4.57 5.25 -5.18
N THR A 163 3.90 4.86 -4.08
CA THR A 163 2.64 5.50 -3.72
C THR A 163 2.82 7.01 -3.53
N ALA A 164 1.79 7.78 -3.85
CA ALA A 164 1.79 9.20 -3.58
C ALA A 164 1.29 9.49 -2.17
N VAL A 165 1.76 10.59 -1.59
CA VAL A 165 1.37 11.05 -0.25
C VAL A 165 1.03 12.53 -0.28
N ASP A 166 0.21 12.95 0.69
CA ASP A 166 -0.07 14.37 0.96
C ASP A 166 0.98 14.90 1.95
N LEU A 167 1.45 16.10 1.72
CA LEU A 167 2.28 16.81 2.71
C LEU A 167 1.39 17.34 3.83
N PRO A 168 1.85 17.29 5.10
CA PRO A 168 1.09 17.87 6.21
C PRO A 168 0.88 19.36 6.02
N LYS A 169 -0.34 19.82 6.31
CA LYS A 169 -0.69 21.25 6.22
C LYS A 169 -0.05 22.10 7.32
N GLN A 170 0.27 21.46 8.45
CA GLN A 170 0.90 22.10 9.59
C GLN A 170 2.35 21.63 9.74
N PRO A 171 3.27 22.48 10.21
CA PRO A 171 4.64 22.06 10.47
C PRO A 171 4.66 20.95 11.53
N PRO A 172 5.64 20.03 11.48
CA PRO A 172 5.78 18.98 12.48
C PRO A 172 5.98 19.63 13.87
N LEU A 173 5.35 19.02 14.89
CA LEU A 173 5.55 19.39 16.29
C LEU A 173 7.01 19.17 16.70
N LYS A 174 7.41 19.70 17.85
CA LYS A 174 8.71 19.38 18.47
C LYS A 174 8.77 17.86 18.68
N LYS A 175 9.77 17.21 18.09
CA LYS A 175 9.95 15.76 18.16
C LYS A 175 10.33 15.31 19.56
N ASP A 176 9.67 14.24 20.01
CA ASP A 176 10.05 13.52 21.23
C ASP A 176 10.96 12.34 20.84
N TYR A 177 12.20 12.39 21.28
CA TYR A 177 13.22 11.40 20.95
C TYR A 177 13.04 10.04 21.63
N ARG A 178 12.13 9.96 22.61
CA ARG A 178 11.75 8.70 23.30
C ARG A 178 10.37 8.20 22.90
N CYS A 179 9.66 8.95 22.07
CA CYS A 179 8.38 8.54 21.51
C CYS A 179 8.61 7.79 20.20
N LEU A 180 8.14 6.57 20.13
CA LEU A 180 8.12 5.71 18.96
C LEU A 180 6.70 5.62 18.42
N VAL A 181 6.56 5.42 17.12
CA VAL A 181 5.27 5.10 16.51
C VAL A 181 5.44 3.91 15.55
N TYR A 182 4.52 2.98 15.63
CA TYR A 182 4.37 1.94 14.61
C TYR A 182 3.15 2.25 13.75
N VAL A 183 3.30 2.21 12.43
CA VAL A 183 2.18 2.43 11.49
C VAL A 183 2.12 1.27 10.50
N GLY A 184 1.10 0.44 10.61
CA GLY A 184 0.94 -0.74 9.75
C GLY A 184 0.09 -1.84 10.36
N ARG A 185 -0.14 -2.91 9.62
CA ARG A 185 -0.84 -4.09 10.13
C ARG A 185 -0.08 -4.71 11.31
N LEU A 186 -0.81 -5.11 12.33
CA LEU A 186 -0.26 -5.82 13.49
C LEU A 186 -0.24 -7.33 13.23
N ASP A 187 0.67 -7.77 12.34
CA ASP A 187 0.70 -9.11 11.77
C ASP A 187 2.15 -9.63 11.68
N GLU A 188 2.32 -10.94 11.75
CA GLU A 188 3.62 -11.64 11.70
C GLU A 188 4.39 -11.35 10.40
N ASP A 189 3.71 -11.29 9.25
CA ASP A 189 4.33 -11.05 7.95
C ASP A 189 5.02 -9.68 7.84
N THR A 190 4.71 -8.77 8.76
CA THR A 190 5.31 -7.43 8.83
C THR A 190 6.67 -7.40 9.53
N GLY A 191 7.05 -8.46 10.23
CA GLY A 191 8.24 -8.51 11.09
C GLY A 191 8.02 -7.87 12.46
N LEU A 192 6.76 -7.65 12.86
CA LEU A 192 6.38 -7.00 14.11
C LEU A 192 6.91 -7.71 15.35
N GLU A 193 6.96 -9.04 15.36
CA GLU A 193 7.53 -9.80 16.49
C GLU A 193 8.96 -9.38 16.84
N LYS A 194 9.80 -9.13 15.83
CA LYS A 194 11.17 -8.64 16.06
C LYS A 194 11.18 -7.23 16.65
N ILE A 195 10.18 -6.41 16.29
CA ILE A 195 10.01 -5.07 16.86
C ILE A 195 9.59 -5.20 18.33
N LEU A 196 8.58 -6.04 18.64
CA LEU A 196 8.13 -6.28 20.02
C LEU A 196 9.27 -6.80 20.88
N GLN A 197 10.06 -7.76 20.39
CA GLN A 197 11.24 -8.23 21.07
C GLN A 197 12.30 -7.12 21.26
N ALA A 198 12.46 -6.21 20.30
CA ALA A 198 13.38 -5.07 20.46
C ALA A 198 12.89 -4.09 21.54
N LEU A 199 11.57 -3.89 21.66
CA LEU A 199 10.97 -3.01 22.66
C LEU A 199 11.25 -3.48 24.10
N SER A 200 11.37 -4.79 24.35
CA SER A 200 11.74 -5.31 25.67
C SER A 200 13.09 -4.81 26.19
N TYR A 201 13.98 -4.39 25.27
CA TYR A 201 15.28 -3.80 25.62
C TYR A 201 15.25 -2.27 25.79
N LEU A 202 14.09 -1.61 25.54
CA LEU A 202 13.96 -0.15 25.45
C LEU A 202 13.28 0.44 26.70
N LYS A 203 14.02 0.53 27.81
CA LYS A 203 13.50 1.19 29.03
C LYS A 203 13.37 2.70 28.82
N GLY A 204 12.23 3.25 29.24
CA GLY A 204 11.94 4.70 29.18
C GLY A 204 11.57 5.21 27.77
N PHE A 205 11.19 4.33 26.85
CA PHE A 205 10.54 4.66 25.60
C PHE A 205 9.04 4.44 25.70
N THR A 206 8.28 5.24 24.97
CA THR A 206 6.84 5.03 24.72
C THR A 206 6.62 4.65 23.28
N ILE A 207 5.59 3.86 23.00
CA ILE A 207 5.21 3.50 21.64
C ILE A 207 3.71 3.56 21.45
N ASP A 208 3.30 4.16 20.34
CA ASP A 208 1.93 4.17 19.83
C ASP A 208 1.83 3.25 18.60
N PHE A 209 0.87 2.32 18.60
CA PHE A 209 0.60 1.43 17.48
C PHE A 209 -0.65 1.91 16.73
N CYS A 210 -0.45 2.45 15.53
CA CYS A 210 -1.51 2.84 14.60
C CYS A 210 -1.73 1.73 13.59
N GLY A 211 -2.62 0.82 13.91
CA GLY A 211 -2.96 -0.35 13.11
C GLY A 211 -3.72 -1.39 13.91
N ASP A 212 -4.16 -2.43 13.21
CA ASP A 212 -4.88 -3.54 13.79
C ASP A 212 -4.40 -4.87 13.19
N GLY A 213 -4.71 -5.98 13.83
CA GLY A 213 -4.34 -7.31 13.37
C GLY A 213 -4.22 -8.34 14.49
N PRO A 214 -3.84 -9.58 14.15
CA PRO A 214 -3.76 -10.71 15.09
C PRO A 214 -2.85 -10.46 16.30
N LEU A 215 -1.82 -9.62 16.16
CA LEU A 215 -0.86 -9.31 17.22
C LEU A 215 -1.25 -8.07 18.06
N ALA A 216 -2.49 -7.56 17.96
CA ALA A 216 -2.91 -6.37 18.67
C ALA A 216 -2.79 -6.52 20.20
N ASP A 217 -3.21 -7.66 20.74
CA ASP A 217 -3.14 -7.92 22.19
C ASP A 217 -1.69 -8.06 22.68
N GLU A 218 -0.81 -8.60 21.84
CA GLU A 218 0.63 -8.66 22.16
C GLU A 218 1.25 -7.24 22.18
N CYS A 219 0.86 -6.39 21.24
CA CYS A 219 1.31 -4.99 21.18
C CYS A 219 0.90 -4.18 22.42
N LYS A 220 -0.29 -4.44 23.00
CA LYS A 220 -0.77 -3.77 24.21
C LYS A 220 0.14 -3.94 25.43
N LYS A 221 0.97 -4.99 25.45
CA LYS A 221 1.98 -5.21 26.54
C LYS A 221 3.12 -4.19 26.49
N TYR A 222 3.34 -3.54 25.34
CA TYR A 222 4.46 -2.63 25.12
C TYR A 222 4.05 -1.17 24.98
N GLY A 223 2.80 -0.89 24.57
CA GLY A 223 2.32 0.47 24.37
C GLY A 223 0.83 0.54 24.04
N THR A 224 0.39 1.69 23.55
CA THR A 224 -1.01 1.92 23.23
C THR A 224 -1.36 1.49 21.81
N VAL A 225 -2.37 0.64 21.66
CA VAL A 225 -2.90 0.22 20.36
C VAL A 225 -4.16 1.05 20.06
N HIS A 226 -4.10 1.83 18.97
CA HIS A 226 -5.16 2.76 18.59
C HIS A 226 -6.12 2.19 17.52
N GLY A 227 -5.83 0.98 16.99
CA GLY A 227 -6.57 0.45 15.85
C GLY A 227 -6.29 1.19 14.55
N PHE A 228 -7.22 1.11 13.60
CA PHE A 228 -7.13 1.86 12.34
C PHE A 228 -7.48 3.33 12.54
N VAL A 229 -6.48 4.16 12.81
CA VAL A 229 -6.60 5.61 12.98
C VAL A 229 -5.75 6.37 11.97
N ASP A 230 -6.04 7.66 11.81
CA ASP A 230 -5.12 8.55 11.09
C ASP A 230 -3.84 8.74 11.92
N PRO A 231 -2.66 8.32 11.42
CA PRO A 231 -1.41 8.35 12.18
C PRO A 231 -0.79 9.74 12.29
N ASN A 232 -1.37 10.76 11.70
CA ASN A 232 -0.77 12.09 11.53
C ASN A 232 -0.31 12.72 12.85
N LEU A 233 -1.13 12.67 13.91
CA LEU A 233 -0.78 13.23 15.22
C LEU A 233 0.40 12.49 15.87
N PHE A 234 0.44 11.16 15.73
CA PHE A 234 1.50 10.32 16.27
C PHE A 234 2.81 10.54 15.51
N LEU A 235 2.74 10.58 14.17
CA LEU A 235 3.88 10.89 13.30
C LEU A 235 4.42 12.30 13.54
N ALA A 236 3.55 13.28 13.82
CA ALA A 236 3.98 14.63 14.12
C ALA A 236 4.85 14.71 15.38
N LYS A 237 4.54 13.93 16.43
CA LYS A 237 5.23 13.88 17.72
C LYS A 237 6.46 12.97 17.70
N ALA A 238 6.34 11.76 17.13
CA ALA A 238 7.40 10.75 17.21
C ALA A 238 8.64 11.13 16.39
N PHE A 239 9.82 10.91 16.96
CA PHE A 239 11.09 11.04 16.23
C PHE A 239 11.37 9.81 15.36
N ILE A 240 11.07 8.61 15.87
CA ILE A 240 11.31 7.35 15.16
C ILE A 240 9.98 6.69 14.82
N CYS A 241 9.84 6.29 13.55
CA CYS A 241 8.73 5.46 13.09
C CYS A 241 9.25 4.06 12.73
N LEU A 242 8.58 3.04 13.30
CA LEU A 242 8.84 1.62 13.07
C LEU A 242 7.81 1.09 12.06
N SER A 243 7.98 1.42 10.79
CA SER A 243 6.99 1.06 9.77
C SER A 243 7.44 -0.09 8.89
N PRO A 244 6.57 -1.09 8.64
CA PRO A 244 6.87 -2.21 7.76
C PRO A 244 6.51 -1.95 6.29
N GLY A 245 5.68 -0.95 5.98
CA GLY A 245 5.09 -0.73 4.66
C GLY A 245 5.56 0.55 4.00
N VAL A 246 5.73 0.55 2.67
CA VAL A 246 6.20 1.74 1.95
C VAL A 246 5.24 2.90 2.08
N THR A 247 3.93 2.68 2.02
CA THR A 247 2.94 3.77 2.18
C THR A 247 3.15 4.50 3.50
N SER A 248 3.22 3.77 4.61
CA SER A 248 3.42 4.36 5.94
C SER A 248 4.84 4.90 6.14
N ILE A 249 5.86 4.33 5.47
CA ILE A 249 7.21 4.92 5.42
C ILE A 249 7.17 6.30 4.75
N LEU A 250 6.50 6.42 3.60
CA LEU A 250 6.38 7.69 2.90
C LEU A 250 5.60 8.73 3.73
N GLU A 251 4.51 8.31 4.37
CA GLU A 251 3.76 9.16 5.30
C GLU A 251 4.68 9.66 6.43
N ALA A 252 5.44 8.78 7.06
CA ALA A 252 6.37 9.15 8.11
C ALA A 252 7.49 10.10 7.62
N PHE A 253 7.96 9.96 6.38
CA PHE A 253 8.91 10.89 5.79
C PHE A 253 8.35 12.31 5.67
N THR A 254 7.05 12.47 5.38
CA THR A 254 6.42 13.80 5.32
C THR A 254 6.43 14.52 6.66
N TYR A 255 6.46 13.76 7.76
CA TYR A 255 6.59 14.26 9.13
C TYR A 255 8.03 14.31 9.63
N LYS A 256 9.03 14.06 8.77
CA LYS A 256 10.45 14.03 9.13
C LYS A 256 10.77 13.04 10.26
N CYS A 257 10.09 11.89 10.27
CA CYS A 257 10.46 10.79 11.16
C CYS A 257 11.68 10.03 10.60
N LEU A 258 12.57 9.59 11.50
CA LEU A 258 13.58 8.59 11.15
C LEU A 258 12.90 7.21 11.06
N ILE A 259 13.08 6.52 9.95
CA ILE A 259 12.59 5.15 9.80
C ILE A 259 13.64 4.17 10.29
N ILE A 260 13.23 3.35 11.26
CA ILE A 260 14.01 2.17 11.69
C ILE A 260 13.07 0.97 11.59
N THR A 261 13.43 -0.03 10.79
CA THR A 261 12.53 -1.14 10.48
C THR A 261 13.28 -2.47 10.38
N THR A 262 12.53 -3.56 10.19
CA THR A 262 13.06 -4.92 10.10
C THR A 262 12.34 -5.71 9.01
N TYR A 263 12.82 -6.93 8.77
CA TYR A 263 12.23 -7.90 7.87
C TYR A 263 12.29 -9.31 8.48
N ASN A 264 11.38 -10.19 8.07
CA ASN A 264 11.32 -11.58 8.50
C ASN A 264 11.68 -12.58 7.37
N ASN A 265 11.78 -12.13 6.12
CA ASN A 265 12.11 -12.98 4.97
C ASN A 265 12.82 -12.17 3.85
N PRO A 266 13.47 -12.85 2.87
CA PRO A 266 14.20 -12.21 1.79
C PRO A 266 13.35 -11.28 0.91
N ILE A 267 12.08 -11.58 0.67
CA ILE A 267 11.20 -10.72 -0.12
C ILE A 267 10.99 -9.39 0.60
N LYS A 268 10.74 -9.44 1.90
CA LYS A 268 10.57 -8.25 2.72
C LYS A 268 11.85 -7.43 2.82
N LYS A 269 13.01 -8.09 2.85
CA LYS A 269 14.30 -7.41 2.74
C LYS A 269 14.42 -6.62 1.44
N ASP A 270 14.17 -7.28 0.31
CA ASP A 270 14.23 -6.63 -1.01
C ASP A 270 13.16 -5.53 -1.15
N TYR A 271 11.96 -5.76 -0.62
CA TYR A 271 10.89 -4.77 -0.54
C TYR A 271 11.33 -3.45 0.14
N LEU A 272 12.18 -3.51 1.15
CA LEU A 272 12.70 -2.34 1.85
C LEU A 272 13.95 -1.77 1.18
N LEU A 273 14.87 -2.63 0.72
CA LEU A 273 16.19 -2.23 0.25
C LEU A 273 16.27 -1.93 -1.25
N MET A 274 15.33 -2.45 -2.06
CA MET A 274 15.24 -2.12 -3.50
C MET A 274 14.36 -0.89 -3.74
N THR A 275 14.52 0.16 -2.94
CA THR A 275 13.79 1.42 -3.04
C THR A 275 14.74 2.59 -3.25
N PRO A 276 14.34 3.68 -3.91
CA PRO A 276 15.19 4.86 -4.07
C PRO A 276 15.59 5.53 -2.75
N PHE A 277 14.85 5.25 -1.69
CA PHE A 277 15.09 5.80 -0.36
C PHE A 277 15.75 4.81 0.61
N ALA A 278 16.26 3.68 0.12
CA ALA A 278 16.89 2.65 0.97
C ALA A 278 18.04 3.22 1.83
N SER A 279 18.82 4.15 1.30
CA SER A 279 19.90 4.84 2.05
C SER A 279 19.38 5.74 3.18
N SER A 280 18.12 6.17 3.12
CA SER A 280 17.49 7.07 4.09
C SER A 280 16.78 6.34 5.23
N ILE A 281 16.66 5.01 5.17
CA ILE A 281 16.07 4.18 6.22
C ILE A 281 17.14 3.30 6.90
N ILE A 282 16.83 2.84 8.09
CA ILE A 282 17.67 1.92 8.85
C ILE A 282 16.95 0.60 8.95
N VAL A 283 17.54 -0.43 8.34
CA VAL A 283 16.99 -1.79 8.34
C VAL A 283 17.91 -2.69 9.17
N LYS A 284 17.34 -3.37 10.15
CA LYS A 284 18.05 -4.34 11.01
C LYS A 284 17.33 -5.68 10.98
N ASP A 285 18.11 -6.76 10.93
CA ASP A 285 17.59 -8.13 10.87
C ASP A 285 17.38 -8.77 12.25
N LYS A 286 18.10 -8.27 13.28
CA LYS A 286 18.05 -8.77 14.67
C LYS A 286 17.40 -7.75 15.59
N SER A 287 16.57 -8.22 16.51
CA SER A 287 15.87 -7.39 17.51
C SER A 287 16.85 -6.60 18.39
N SER A 288 17.99 -7.21 18.79
CA SER A 288 19.02 -6.52 19.55
C SER A 288 19.67 -5.37 18.78
N ALA A 289 19.97 -5.58 17.48
CA ALA A 289 20.52 -4.53 16.62
C ALA A 289 19.48 -3.43 16.33
N LEU A 290 18.20 -3.78 16.25
CA LEU A 290 17.11 -2.82 16.13
C LEU A 290 17.03 -1.92 17.38
N ALA A 291 17.05 -2.53 18.58
CA ALA A 291 17.05 -1.80 19.84
C ALA A 291 18.29 -0.89 20.00
N GLN A 292 19.48 -1.38 19.62
CA GLN A 292 20.70 -0.57 19.62
C GLN A 292 20.58 0.65 18.70
N ALA A 293 20.05 0.47 17.49
CA ALA A 293 19.83 1.57 16.54
C ALA A 293 18.86 2.61 17.12
N ILE A 294 17.74 2.17 17.70
CA ILE A 294 16.77 3.06 18.35
C ILE A 294 17.42 3.88 19.46
N LYS A 295 18.14 3.23 20.38
CA LYS A 295 18.87 3.90 21.48
C LYS A 295 19.90 4.90 20.97
N TYR A 296 20.67 4.50 19.96
CA TYR A 296 21.72 5.35 19.38
C TYR A 296 21.15 6.65 18.80
N TYR A 297 20.17 6.53 17.90
CA TYR A 297 19.62 7.72 17.23
C TYR A 297 18.75 8.58 18.14
N SER A 298 18.11 8.01 19.16
CA SER A 298 17.41 8.80 20.18
C SER A 298 18.35 9.64 21.04
N LYS A 299 19.57 9.15 21.30
CA LYS A 299 20.61 9.91 22.02
C LYS A 299 21.39 10.87 21.11
N HIS A 300 21.50 10.55 19.82
CA HIS A 300 22.27 11.30 18.83
C HIS A 300 21.38 11.69 17.64
N PRO A 301 20.34 12.52 17.81
CA PRO A 301 19.39 12.85 16.75
C PRO A 301 20.04 13.56 15.56
N SER A 302 21.10 14.31 15.77
CA SER A 302 21.89 14.96 14.71
C SER A 302 22.49 13.96 13.73
N ALA A 303 22.85 12.74 14.18
CA ALA A 303 23.35 11.68 13.31
C ALA A 303 22.31 11.15 12.30
N ALA A 304 21.02 11.37 12.56
CA ALA A 304 19.93 11.01 11.65
C ALA A 304 19.59 12.11 10.66
N GLN A 305 20.06 13.35 10.85
CA GLN A 305 19.55 14.53 10.13
C GLN A 305 19.74 14.44 8.62
N THR A 306 20.87 13.93 8.14
CA THR A 306 21.13 13.74 6.71
C THR A 306 20.11 12.77 6.10
N LYS A 307 19.84 11.62 6.75
CA LYS A 307 18.85 10.64 6.29
C LYS A 307 17.45 11.21 6.27
N ILE A 308 17.06 11.92 7.32
CA ILE A 308 15.74 12.58 7.42
C ILE A 308 15.57 13.62 6.31
N ASN A 309 16.59 14.44 6.07
CA ASN A 309 16.53 15.48 5.02
C ASN A 309 16.47 14.87 3.61
N GLN A 310 17.23 13.82 3.33
CA GLN A 310 17.19 13.09 2.07
C GLN A 310 15.81 12.46 1.85
N ALA A 311 15.27 11.77 2.87
CA ALA A 311 13.94 11.17 2.84
C ALA A 311 12.84 12.22 2.58
N TYR A 312 12.89 13.33 3.31
CA TYR A 312 11.92 14.42 3.16
C TYR A 312 12.00 15.10 1.79
N SER A 313 13.21 15.34 1.27
CA SER A 313 13.39 15.92 -0.06
C SER A 313 12.87 15.01 -1.16
N TRP A 314 13.11 13.70 -1.03
CA TRP A 314 12.61 12.73 -1.98
C TRP A 314 11.08 12.58 -1.91
N VAL A 315 10.49 12.46 -0.71
CA VAL A 315 9.04 12.24 -0.58
C VAL A 315 8.20 13.41 -1.09
N LYS A 316 8.71 14.63 -1.06
CA LYS A 316 8.03 15.79 -1.66
C LYS A 316 7.78 15.62 -3.16
N THR A 317 8.59 14.83 -3.85
CA THR A 317 8.40 14.53 -5.27
C THR A 317 7.35 13.45 -5.52
N GLN A 318 6.91 12.73 -4.46
CA GLN A 318 5.93 11.64 -4.54
C GLN A 318 4.52 12.16 -4.20
N ASN A 319 4.01 13.08 -5.01
CA ASN A 319 2.69 13.70 -4.79
C ASN A 319 1.65 13.21 -5.80
N TRP A 320 0.37 13.47 -5.50
CA TRP A 320 -0.75 12.99 -6.31
C TRP A 320 -0.79 13.60 -7.71
N GLU A 321 -0.26 14.81 -7.91
CA GLU A 321 -0.20 15.41 -9.25
C GLU A 321 0.74 14.62 -10.17
N VAL A 322 1.92 14.23 -9.65
CA VAL A 322 2.88 13.39 -10.36
C VAL A 322 2.30 12.01 -10.64
N ALA A 323 1.63 11.39 -9.65
CA ALA A 323 0.99 10.11 -9.82
C ALA A 323 -0.07 10.14 -10.92
N VAL A 324 -0.98 11.09 -10.88
CA VAL A 324 -2.04 11.22 -11.92
C VAL A 324 -1.47 11.47 -13.31
N LYS A 325 -0.45 12.34 -13.43
CA LYS A 325 0.23 12.57 -14.73
C LYS A 325 0.82 11.25 -15.28
N LEU A 326 1.40 10.42 -14.41
CA LEU A 326 1.95 9.13 -14.81
C LEU A 326 0.84 8.17 -15.31
N TYR A 327 -0.28 8.04 -14.58
CA TYR A 327 -1.41 7.22 -15.01
C TYR A 327 -2.00 7.72 -16.33
N LEU A 328 -2.26 9.00 -16.46
CA LEU A 328 -2.81 9.58 -17.70
C LEU A 328 -1.87 9.38 -18.89
N LYS A 329 -0.55 9.58 -18.72
CA LYS A 329 0.45 9.32 -19.75
C LYS A 329 0.51 7.84 -20.15
N LEU A 330 0.37 6.92 -19.17
CA LEU A 330 0.35 5.49 -19.44
C LEU A 330 -0.89 5.09 -20.26
N TRP A 331 -2.03 5.68 -19.96
CA TRP A 331 -3.30 5.37 -20.63
C TRP A 331 -3.42 5.95 -22.04
N GLN A 332 -2.58 6.90 -22.42
CA GLN A 332 -2.51 7.46 -23.79
C GLN A 332 -1.61 6.65 -24.72
N GLN A 333 -0.80 5.74 -24.22
CA GLN A 333 0.05 4.82 -24.98
C GLN A 333 -0.69 3.52 -25.33
#